data_a3f1c27faf7320789f18769fd5f8c9fb
#
_entry.id   a3f1c27faf7320789f18769fd5f8c9fb
#
_cell.length_a   1.000
_cell.length_b   1.000
_cell.length_c   1.000
_cell.angle_alpha   90.00
_cell.angle_beta   90.00
_cell.angle_gamma   90.00
#
_symmetry.space_group_name_H-M   'P 1'
#
loop_
_entity.id
_entity.type
_entity.pdbx_description
1 polymer ?
#
loop_
_entity_poly.entity_id
_entity_poly.type
_entity_poly.pdbx_seq_one_letter_code
_entity_poly.pdbx_strand_id
1 'polypeptide(L)'
;MPVIEKITEINEVLKDIFGFTQRNEAVKADFDEYLATIGSKNISLNQMEKIFLPYIFERKLNDKFILELYLEESKNKEIVESLLDAQASIFEIKKILKNGFELYNLVNEKTYIVSSLTKMTNFRGIYSGQYIAGRIFNFQGENFIVEISSVLSHSQKVDAYRYAVMKLIQNPRALYYDNPEKEHEIQSSIKEMYEKFFKAFETDIILTTNKHADDIIGAFNEGEEIDLSDKGSNFETYKFFHVKELENNYNNFLENSMGGFASHNELYDVAVIFDKDKGLYAVPFYETFCHIFENKDSVENAKQCIEYFLANESVPNTILERVYNKYSNFMEIVNEFMESSYTYEELIQKYKSDYLNHTLYSSATVLFCSNAFSEVFDIISTPKPETPAVTQKVGRNDPCPCGSGKKYKNCCGK
;
A
#
# COMPACT_ATOMS: atom_id res chain seq x y z
N MET A 1 3.86 31.23 15.89
CA MET A 1 3.10 32.06 14.90
C MET A 1 1.62 31.66 14.95
N PRO A 2 0.66 32.61 14.89
CA PRO A 2 -0.75 32.29 14.82
C PRO A 2 -1.08 31.46 13.56
N VAL A 3 -2.05 30.55 13.63
CA VAL A 3 -2.45 29.67 12.52
C VAL A 3 -2.82 30.46 11.25
N ILE A 4 -3.46 31.64 11.40
CA ILE A 4 -3.86 32.50 10.28
C ILE A 4 -2.64 33.03 9.52
N GLU A 5 -1.57 33.39 10.22
CA GLU A 5 -0.32 33.87 9.59
C GLU A 5 0.35 32.70 8.83
N LYS A 6 0.42 31.52 9.44
CA LYS A 6 0.92 30.30 8.76
C LYS A 6 0.15 30.02 7.46
N ILE A 7 -1.19 30.06 7.52
CA ILE A 7 -2.05 29.87 6.34
C ILE A 7 -1.71 30.91 5.24
N THR A 8 -1.47 32.15 5.63
CA THR A 8 -1.13 33.21 4.66
C THR A 8 0.20 32.92 3.98
N GLU A 9 1.24 32.59 4.77
CA GLU A 9 2.57 32.27 4.24
C GLU A 9 2.55 31.02 3.33
N ILE A 10 1.86 29.95 3.77
CA ILE A 10 1.70 28.72 2.95
C ILE A 10 1.02 29.04 1.62
N ASN A 11 -0.06 29.83 1.63
CA ASN A 11 -0.76 30.21 0.41
C ASN A 11 0.09 31.10 -0.52
N GLU A 12 0.97 31.95 0.03
CA GLU A 12 1.93 32.74 -0.76
C GLU A 12 2.96 31.81 -1.43
N VAL A 13 3.48 30.80 -0.71
CA VAL A 13 4.38 29.81 -1.27
C VAL A 13 3.71 28.99 -2.38
N LEU A 14 2.47 28.51 -2.17
CA LEU A 14 1.73 27.77 -3.21
C LEU A 14 1.50 28.62 -4.47
N LYS A 15 1.24 29.92 -4.33
CA LYS A 15 1.16 30.85 -5.47
C LYS A 15 2.51 31.02 -6.17
N ASP A 16 3.61 31.11 -5.41
CA ASP A 16 4.94 31.25 -6.00
C ASP A 16 5.38 29.96 -6.71
N ILE A 17 5.01 28.76 -6.18
CA ILE A 17 5.21 27.49 -6.88
C ILE A 17 4.45 27.48 -8.22
N PHE A 18 3.21 27.98 -8.25
CA PHE A 18 2.48 28.15 -9.51
C PHE A 18 3.20 29.12 -10.46
N GLY A 19 3.71 30.24 -9.95
CA GLY A 19 4.57 31.16 -10.69
C GLY A 19 5.84 30.50 -11.23
N PHE A 20 6.47 29.64 -10.45
CA PHE A 20 7.65 28.83 -10.85
C PHE A 20 7.34 27.94 -12.04
N THR A 21 6.21 27.23 -12.04
CA THR A 21 5.82 26.38 -13.20
C THR A 21 5.59 27.19 -14.49
N GLN A 22 5.42 28.48 -14.40
CA GLN A 22 5.25 29.35 -15.58
C GLN A 22 6.56 30.04 -16.03
N ARG A 23 7.52 30.29 -15.10
CA ARG A 23 8.78 30.98 -15.40
C ARG A 23 9.95 30.01 -15.69
N ASN A 24 9.93 28.78 -15.19
CA ASN A 24 10.94 27.77 -15.50
C ASN A 24 10.57 27.07 -16.81
N GLU A 25 11.38 27.27 -17.87
CA GLU A 25 11.06 26.78 -19.21
C GLU A 25 10.84 25.28 -19.29
N ALA A 26 11.68 24.48 -18.61
CA ALA A 26 11.59 23.03 -18.61
C ALA A 26 10.33 22.52 -17.88
N VAL A 27 10.05 23.08 -16.70
CA VAL A 27 8.85 22.73 -15.91
C VAL A 27 7.57 23.19 -16.62
N LYS A 28 7.62 24.34 -17.28
CA LYS A 28 6.48 24.82 -18.08
C LYS A 28 6.16 23.90 -19.24
N ALA A 29 7.17 23.47 -19.99
CA ALA A 29 6.98 22.55 -21.11
C ALA A 29 6.39 21.21 -20.65
N ASP A 30 6.90 20.64 -19.54
CA ASP A 30 6.37 19.43 -18.94
C ASP A 30 4.92 19.64 -18.41
N PHE A 31 4.61 20.77 -17.79
CA PHE A 31 3.26 21.08 -17.32
C PHE A 31 2.27 21.22 -18.48
N ASP A 32 2.65 21.86 -19.58
CA ASP A 32 1.83 21.98 -20.80
C ASP A 32 1.58 20.59 -21.42
N GLU A 33 2.57 19.71 -21.44
CA GLU A 33 2.41 18.30 -21.86
C GLU A 33 1.46 17.54 -20.91
N TYR A 34 1.63 17.67 -19.60
CA TYR A 34 0.76 17.08 -18.60
C TYR A 34 -0.70 17.52 -18.77
N LEU A 35 -0.95 18.81 -19.00
CA LEU A 35 -2.27 19.33 -19.32
C LEU A 35 -2.87 18.73 -20.61
N ALA A 36 -2.05 18.51 -21.62
CA ALA A 36 -2.49 17.89 -22.87
C ALA A 36 -2.91 16.43 -22.67
N THR A 37 -2.22 15.67 -21.81
CA THR A 37 -2.59 14.27 -21.49
C THR A 37 -3.94 14.15 -20.79
N ILE A 38 -4.33 15.16 -20.00
CA ILE A 38 -5.63 15.20 -19.29
C ILE A 38 -6.78 15.62 -20.21
N GLY A 39 -6.49 16.04 -21.44
CA GLY A 39 -7.49 16.34 -22.47
C GLY A 39 -8.27 17.65 -22.25
N SER A 40 -7.76 18.56 -21.43
CA SER A 40 -8.47 19.78 -21.00
C SER A 40 -8.15 20.97 -21.89
N LYS A 41 -9.04 21.32 -22.82
CA LYS A 41 -8.89 22.51 -23.69
C LYS A 41 -9.37 23.83 -23.06
N ASN A 42 -10.23 23.79 -22.02
CA ASN A 42 -10.71 24.97 -21.30
C ASN A 42 -10.83 24.67 -19.81
N ILE A 43 -9.77 24.95 -19.04
CA ILE A 43 -9.70 24.67 -17.62
C ILE A 43 -10.17 25.90 -16.83
N SER A 44 -11.22 25.73 -15.99
CA SER A 44 -11.60 26.75 -15.02
C SER A 44 -10.58 26.86 -13.89
N LEU A 45 -10.54 27.99 -13.16
CA LEU A 45 -9.63 28.18 -12.02
C LEU A 45 -9.74 27.05 -10.97
N ASN A 46 -10.97 26.60 -10.66
CA ASN A 46 -11.20 25.51 -9.71
C ASN A 46 -10.71 24.15 -10.23
N GLN A 47 -10.74 23.94 -11.54
CA GLN A 47 -10.17 22.73 -12.16
C GLN A 47 -8.64 22.80 -12.20
N MET A 48 -8.08 23.98 -12.40
CA MET A 48 -6.64 24.19 -12.39
C MET A 48 -6.02 23.80 -11.05
N GLU A 49 -6.63 24.16 -9.92
CA GLU A 49 -6.15 23.79 -8.59
C GLU A 49 -6.11 22.26 -8.41
N LYS A 50 -7.16 21.55 -8.86
CA LYS A 50 -7.24 20.08 -8.81
C LYS A 50 -6.24 19.37 -9.71
N ILE A 51 -5.73 20.03 -10.73
CA ILE A 51 -4.72 19.50 -11.64
C ILE A 51 -3.31 19.86 -11.15
N PHE A 52 -3.16 21.08 -10.67
CA PHE A 52 -1.89 21.65 -10.26
C PHE A 52 -1.31 20.94 -9.02
N LEU A 53 -2.14 20.66 -8.00
CA LEU A 53 -1.66 20.02 -6.78
C LEU A 53 -1.10 18.60 -7.04
N PRO A 54 -1.81 17.67 -7.71
CA PRO A 54 -1.21 16.39 -8.11
C PRO A 54 0.07 16.56 -8.93
N TYR A 55 0.12 17.51 -9.84
CA TYR A 55 1.31 17.79 -10.65
C TYR A 55 2.54 18.10 -9.79
N ILE A 56 2.43 19.03 -8.85
CA ILE A 56 3.59 19.44 -8.04
C ILE A 56 4.04 18.39 -7.04
N PHE A 57 3.12 17.55 -6.56
CA PHE A 57 3.41 16.52 -5.55
C PHE A 57 3.85 15.17 -6.14
N GLU A 58 3.41 14.82 -7.35
CA GLU A 58 3.54 13.45 -7.88
C GLU A 58 4.35 13.39 -9.18
N ARG A 59 4.44 14.50 -9.93
CA ARG A 59 5.19 14.53 -11.18
C ARG A 59 6.67 14.68 -10.92
N LYS A 60 7.47 13.87 -11.64
CA LYS A 60 8.93 13.99 -11.67
C LYS A 60 9.41 14.48 -13.02
N LEU A 61 10.36 15.37 -12.99
CA LEU A 61 11.11 15.85 -14.14
C LEU A 61 12.62 15.57 -13.87
N ASN A 62 13.27 14.77 -14.71
CA ASN A 62 14.65 14.34 -14.51
C ASN A 62 14.89 13.70 -13.12
N ASP A 63 14.03 12.77 -12.72
CA ASP A 63 14.02 12.04 -11.44
C ASP A 63 13.77 12.87 -10.18
N LYS A 64 13.57 14.18 -10.29
CA LYS A 64 13.21 15.08 -9.17
C LYS A 64 11.73 15.46 -9.22
N PHE A 65 11.08 15.47 -8.06
CA PHE A 65 9.75 16.04 -7.93
C PHE A 65 9.76 17.55 -8.25
N ILE A 66 8.65 18.08 -8.74
CA ILE A 66 8.53 19.51 -9.05
C ILE A 66 8.81 20.39 -7.81
N LEU A 67 8.38 19.95 -6.63
CA LEU A 67 8.67 20.62 -5.36
C LEU A 67 10.18 20.61 -5.01
N GLU A 68 10.91 19.53 -5.33
CA GLU A 68 12.36 19.48 -5.12
C GLU A 68 13.08 20.48 -6.03
N LEU A 69 12.64 20.60 -7.29
CA LEU A 69 13.18 21.60 -8.21
C LEU A 69 12.90 23.02 -7.72
N TYR A 70 11.70 23.28 -7.18
CA TYR A 70 11.36 24.58 -6.62
C TYR A 70 12.14 24.88 -5.32
N LEU A 71 12.43 23.87 -4.48
CA LEU A 71 13.18 24.03 -3.24
C LEU A 71 14.57 24.65 -3.48
N GLU A 72 15.18 24.35 -4.62
CA GLU A 72 16.52 24.88 -4.97
C GLU A 72 16.54 26.40 -5.08
N GLU A 73 15.45 27.03 -5.55
CA GLU A 73 15.33 28.49 -5.71
C GLU A 73 14.45 29.18 -4.64
N SER A 74 13.74 28.40 -3.83
CA SER A 74 12.79 28.94 -2.85
C SER A 74 13.50 29.72 -1.73
N LYS A 75 12.91 30.85 -1.34
CA LYS A 75 13.29 31.60 -0.14
C LYS A 75 12.65 31.02 1.13
N ASN A 76 11.53 30.33 1.00
CA ASN A 76 10.74 29.74 2.11
C ASN A 76 10.95 28.22 2.18
N LYS A 77 12.22 27.79 2.34
CA LYS A 77 12.60 26.37 2.29
C LYS A 77 11.86 25.52 3.31
N GLU A 78 11.67 26.00 4.53
CA GLU A 78 10.99 25.28 5.61
C GLU A 78 9.54 24.87 5.21
N ILE A 79 8.80 25.75 4.54
CA ILE A 79 7.44 25.42 4.06
C ILE A 79 7.51 24.39 2.92
N VAL A 80 8.47 24.55 2.00
CA VAL A 80 8.60 23.62 0.86
C VAL A 80 9.02 22.22 1.34
N GLU A 81 9.93 22.13 2.30
CA GLU A 81 10.32 20.88 2.96
C GLU A 81 9.12 20.24 3.66
N SER A 82 8.31 21.02 4.39
CA SER A 82 7.06 20.53 4.98
C SER A 82 6.05 20.04 3.94
N LEU A 83 5.99 20.68 2.76
CA LEU A 83 5.15 20.21 1.66
C LEU A 83 5.70 18.94 1.02
N LEU A 84 7.02 18.75 0.93
CA LEU A 84 7.64 17.51 0.45
C LEU A 84 7.30 16.32 1.35
N ASP A 85 7.18 16.55 2.67
CA ASP A 85 6.77 15.53 3.65
C ASP A 85 5.24 15.30 3.70
N ALA A 86 4.47 15.96 2.82
CA ALA A 86 3.02 15.87 2.81
C ALA A 86 2.53 14.44 2.47
N GLN A 87 1.59 13.95 3.29
CA GLN A 87 1.05 12.60 3.20
C GLN A 87 -0.27 12.58 2.43
N ALA A 88 -0.28 11.89 1.27
CA ALA A 88 -1.51 11.57 0.56
C ALA A 88 -2.14 10.30 1.15
N SER A 89 -3.39 10.39 1.61
CA SER A 89 -4.08 9.27 2.25
C SER A 89 -5.59 9.35 2.05
N ILE A 90 -6.29 8.38 2.62
CA ILE A 90 -7.75 8.34 2.74
C ILE A 90 -8.14 8.55 4.21
N PHE A 91 -9.05 9.47 4.46
CA PHE A 91 -9.45 9.88 5.80
C PHE A 91 -10.95 9.78 5.97
N GLU A 92 -11.40 9.32 7.14
CA GLU A 92 -12.78 9.51 7.59
C GLU A 92 -12.90 10.89 8.26
N ILE A 93 -13.91 11.67 7.90
CA ILE A 93 -14.22 12.93 8.56
C ILE A 93 -14.96 12.63 9.87
N LYS A 94 -14.26 12.69 10.97
CA LYS A 94 -14.87 12.50 12.30
C LYS A 94 -15.70 13.74 12.69
N LYS A 95 -15.16 14.94 12.41
CA LYS A 95 -15.82 16.19 12.77
C LYS A 95 -15.44 17.33 11.85
N ILE A 96 -16.40 18.20 11.56
CA ILE A 96 -16.15 19.48 10.90
C ILE A 96 -15.93 20.54 11.97
N LEU A 97 -14.79 21.24 11.88
CA LEU A 97 -14.39 22.30 12.79
C LEU A 97 -14.64 23.67 12.17
N LYS A 98 -14.51 24.73 12.96
CA LYS A 98 -14.68 26.12 12.46
C LYS A 98 -13.74 26.46 11.32
N ASN A 99 -12.49 25.98 11.37
CA ASN A 99 -11.42 26.31 10.42
C ASN A 99 -10.78 25.07 9.76
N GLY A 100 -11.42 23.90 9.82
CA GLY A 100 -10.83 22.68 9.28
C GLY A 100 -11.61 21.43 9.68
N PHE A 101 -10.89 20.34 9.94
CA PHE A 101 -11.47 19.02 10.17
C PHE A 101 -10.75 18.26 11.27
N GLU A 102 -11.47 17.36 11.92
CA GLU A 102 -10.91 16.21 12.64
C GLU A 102 -11.02 15.00 11.72
N LEU A 103 -9.87 14.47 11.31
CA LEU A 103 -9.73 13.42 10.32
C LEU A 103 -9.10 12.17 10.95
N TYR A 104 -9.71 11.02 10.72
CA TYR A 104 -9.10 9.73 11.04
C TYR A 104 -8.52 9.13 9.76
N ASN A 105 -7.20 8.92 9.74
CA ASN A 105 -6.49 8.33 8.61
C ASN A 105 -6.67 6.81 8.61
N LEU A 106 -7.27 6.27 7.55
CA LEU A 106 -7.53 4.83 7.43
C LEU A 106 -6.26 4.00 7.16
N VAL A 107 -5.15 4.65 6.76
CA VAL A 107 -3.89 3.96 6.45
C VAL A 107 -3.03 3.82 7.70
N ASN A 108 -2.72 4.93 8.41
CA ASN A 108 -1.86 4.89 9.60
C ASN A 108 -2.62 4.92 10.93
N GLU A 109 -3.94 4.89 10.88
CA GLU A 109 -4.85 4.77 12.02
C GLU A 109 -4.71 5.88 13.08
N LYS A 110 -4.21 7.06 12.66
CA LYS A 110 -4.11 8.25 13.51
C LYS A 110 -5.23 9.24 13.27
N THR A 111 -5.58 9.97 14.31
CA THR A 111 -6.50 11.12 14.22
C THR A 111 -5.71 12.41 14.11
N TYR A 112 -6.06 13.25 13.15
CA TYR A 112 -5.45 14.54 12.88
C TYR A 112 -6.46 15.67 13.04
N ILE A 113 -6.10 16.70 13.77
CA ILE A 113 -6.79 18.00 13.72
C ILE A 113 -6.06 18.80 12.64
N VAL A 114 -6.75 19.13 11.57
CA VAL A 114 -6.16 19.84 10.43
C VAL A 114 -6.86 21.18 10.19
N SER A 115 -6.07 22.21 9.92
CA SER A 115 -6.56 23.51 9.48
C SER A 115 -6.65 23.55 7.96
N SER A 116 -7.73 24.15 7.44
CA SER A 116 -7.90 24.36 6.01
C SER A 116 -7.13 25.57 5.53
N LEU A 117 -6.44 25.44 4.39
CA LEU A 117 -5.79 26.57 3.71
C LEU A 117 -6.79 27.51 3.01
N THR A 118 -8.04 27.07 2.83
CA THR A 118 -9.11 27.83 2.20
C THR A 118 -10.30 28.01 3.14
N LYS A 119 -11.25 28.87 2.77
CA LYS A 119 -12.44 29.10 3.59
C LYS A 119 -13.32 27.86 3.67
N MET A 120 -13.81 27.52 4.86
CA MET A 120 -14.69 26.36 5.07
C MET A 120 -15.99 26.41 4.25
N THR A 121 -16.38 27.60 3.77
CA THR A 121 -17.50 27.75 2.83
C THR A 121 -17.29 27.07 1.48
N ASN A 122 -16.04 26.75 1.12
CA ASN A 122 -15.70 26.04 -0.12
C ASN A 122 -16.02 24.54 0.00
N PHE A 123 -16.20 24.03 1.22
CA PHE A 123 -16.50 22.63 1.51
C PHE A 123 -17.99 22.37 1.80
N ARG A 124 -18.88 23.19 1.22
CA ARG A 124 -20.33 22.96 1.31
C ARG A 124 -20.68 21.60 0.69
N GLY A 125 -21.40 20.76 1.44
CA GLY A 125 -21.75 19.40 1.00
C GLY A 125 -20.80 18.33 1.50
N ILE A 126 -19.78 18.67 2.26
CA ILE A 126 -18.96 17.75 3.03
C ILE A 126 -19.53 17.61 4.45
N TYR A 127 -19.65 16.36 4.95
CA TYR A 127 -20.28 16.04 6.24
C TYR A 127 -19.43 15.04 7.02
N SER A 128 -19.58 15.02 8.34
CA SER A 128 -19.01 13.96 9.19
C SER A 128 -19.51 12.59 8.78
N GLY A 129 -18.66 11.57 8.86
CA GLY A 129 -18.93 10.20 8.41
C GLY A 129 -18.74 9.98 6.90
N GLN A 130 -18.34 10.99 6.15
CA GLN A 130 -17.84 10.82 4.79
C GLN A 130 -16.33 10.53 4.80
N TYR A 131 -15.82 10.06 3.67
CA TYR A 131 -14.40 9.80 3.47
C TYR A 131 -13.85 10.76 2.44
N ILE A 132 -12.62 11.22 2.66
CA ILE A 132 -11.91 12.07 1.71
C ILE A 132 -10.56 11.44 1.35
N ALA A 133 -10.26 11.36 0.06
CA ALA A 133 -8.88 11.22 -0.38
C ALA A 133 -8.28 12.62 -0.45
N GLY A 134 -7.14 12.81 0.19
CA GLY A 134 -6.54 14.13 0.31
C GLY A 134 -5.10 14.06 0.80
N ARG A 135 -4.51 15.25 0.97
CA ARG A 135 -3.12 15.40 1.38
C ARG A 135 -3.02 16.35 2.55
N ILE A 136 -2.36 15.89 3.61
CA ILE A 136 -2.07 16.69 4.80
C ILE A 136 -0.57 16.83 5.01
N PHE A 137 -0.13 17.91 5.65
CA PHE A 137 1.25 18.11 6.04
C PHE A 137 1.34 18.87 7.37
N ASN A 138 2.48 18.73 8.06
CA ASN A 138 2.77 19.46 9.27
C ASN A 138 3.68 20.64 8.99
N PHE A 139 3.33 21.81 9.50
CA PHE A 139 4.21 22.97 9.49
C PHE A 139 4.23 23.62 10.86
N GLN A 140 5.41 23.64 11.47
CA GLN A 140 5.64 24.21 12.81
C GLN A 140 4.64 23.70 13.87
N GLY A 141 4.41 22.37 13.90
CA GLY A 141 3.56 21.71 14.88
C GLY A 141 2.05 21.77 14.61
N GLU A 142 1.61 22.38 13.51
CA GLU A 142 0.20 22.43 13.09
C GLU A 142 0.01 21.62 11.80
N ASN A 143 -1.09 20.85 11.74
CA ASN A 143 -1.41 20.11 10.53
C ASN A 143 -2.34 20.93 9.63
N PHE A 144 -2.07 20.89 8.33
CA PHE A 144 -2.83 21.56 7.29
C PHE A 144 -3.29 20.57 6.24
N ILE A 145 -4.51 20.77 5.73
CA ILE A 145 -4.98 20.06 4.55
C ILE A 145 -4.76 20.94 3.31
N VAL A 146 -3.92 20.44 2.39
CA VAL A 146 -3.56 21.15 1.16
C VAL A 146 -4.41 20.70 -0.03
N GLU A 147 -4.88 19.45 -0.02
CA GLU A 147 -5.64 18.86 -1.13
C GLU A 147 -6.78 17.99 -0.62
N ILE A 148 -7.95 18.11 -1.29
CA ILE A 148 -9.03 17.12 -1.25
C ILE A 148 -9.32 16.75 -2.71
N SER A 149 -8.81 15.58 -3.12
CA SER A 149 -8.94 15.08 -4.50
C SER A 149 -10.29 14.41 -4.76
N SER A 150 -10.85 13.72 -3.76
CA SER A 150 -12.17 13.11 -3.86
C SER A 150 -12.90 13.05 -2.52
N VAL A 151 -14.23 12.94 -2.61
CA VAL A 151 -15.12 12.76 -1.45
C VAL A 151 -16.00 11.54 -1.71
N LEU A 152 -15.96 10.58 -0.81
CA LEU A 152 -16.78 9.37 -0.84
C LEU A 152 -17.89 9.50 0.21
N SER A 153 -19.09 9.06 -0.14
CA SER A 153 -20.23 9.04 0.77
C SER A 153 -20.08 7.93 1.83
N HIS A 154 -20.84 8.01 2.89
CA HIS A 154 -20.87 6.94 3.92
C HIS A 154 -21.21 5.56 3.33
N SER A 155 -22.03 5.49 2.28
CA SER A 155 -22.36 4.23 1.59
C SER A 155 -21.18 3.63 0.80
N GLN A 156 -20.13 4.39 0.57
CA GLN A 156 -18.89 3.97 -0.10
C GLN A 156 -17.77 3.64 0.91
N LYS A 157 -18.13 3.30 2.15
CA LYS A 157 -17.19 2.89 3.20
C LYS A 157 -16.22 1.81 2.68
N VAL A 158 -16.76 0.78 2.02
CA VAL A 158 -15.95 -0.34 1.50
C VAL A 158 -14.88 0.14 0.52
N ASP A 159 -15.23 1.07 -0.39
CA ASP A 159 -14.28 1.60 -1.36
C ASP A 159 -13.17 2.40 -0.66
N ALA A 160 -13.51 3.16 0.40
CA ALA A 160 -12.52 3.89 1.19
C ALA A 160 -11.52 2.95 1.89
N TYR A 161 -12.03 1.87 2.51
CA TYR A 161 -11.18 0.89 3.19
C TYR A 161 -10.35 0.06 2.20
N ARG A 162 -10.92 -0.33 1.04
CA ARG A 162 -10.16 -0.95 -0.05
C ARG A 162 -9.01 -0.07 -0.52
N TYR A 163 -9.25 1.22 -0.66
CA TYR A 163 -8.18 2.17 -1.00
C TYR A 163 -7.07 2.19 0.06
N ALA A 164 -7.41 2.18 1.35
CA ALA A 164 -6.43 2.11 2.43
C ALA A 164 -5.63 0.80 2.38
N VAL A 165 -6.29 -0.34 2.18
CA VAL A 165 -5.62 -1.65 2.01
C VAL A 165 -4.67 -1.64 0.81
N MET A 166 -5.09 -1.09 -0.34
CA MET A 166 -4.21 -0.96 -1.51
C MET A 166 -2.96 -0.13 -1.22
N LYS A 167 -3.11 0.97 -0.45
CA LYS A 167 -1.96 1.78 -0.02
C LYS A 167 -1.02 1.00 0.90
N LEU A 168 -1.55 0.18 1.80
CA LEU A 168 -0.75 -0.67 2.68
C LEU A 168 -0.05 -1.82 1.94
N ILE A 169 -0.66 -2.37 0.89
CA ILE A 169 -0.01 -3.36 0.03
C ILE A 169 1.17 -2.73 -0.71
N GLN A 170 1.01 -1.51 -1.24
CA GLN A 170 2.06 -0.78 -1.95
C GLN A 170 3.17 -0.30 -1.01
N ASN A 171 2.82 0.12 0.20
CA ASN A 171 3.75 0.60 1.21
C ASN A 171 3.29 0.18 2.62
N PRO A 172 3.68 -1.02 3.08
CA PRO A 172 3.30 -1.52 4.40
C PRO A 172 3.75 -0.61 5.54
N ARG A 173 4.88 0.06 5.38
CA ARG A 173 5.44 1.00 6.34
C ARG A 173 4.49 2.16 6.67
N ALA A 174 3.59 2.50 5.74
CA ALA A 174 2.62 3.58 5.95
C ALA A 174 1.69 3.36 7.16
N LEU A 175 1.49 2.11 7.62
CA LEU A 175 0.69 1.82 8.81
C LEU A 175 1.34 2.34 10.09
N TYR A 176 2.64 2.12 10.24
CA TYR A 176 3.39 2.40 11.48
C TYR A 176 4.37 3.58 11.36
N TYR A 177 4.56 4.13 10.15
CA TYR A 177 5.33 5.35 9.97
C TYR A 177 4.70 6.49 10.78
N ASP A 178 5.48 7.14 11.64
CA ASP A 178 5.01 8.17 12.56
C ASP A 178 3.86 7.69 13.49
N ASN A 179 3.79 6.37 13.77
CA ASN A 179 2.84 5.79 14.72
C ASN A 179 3.51 4.73 15.61
N PRO A 180 4.25 5.15 16.67
CA PRO A 180 4.98 4.23 17.56
C PRO A 180 4.08 3.23 18.29
N GLU A 181 2.82 3.60 18.59
CA GLU A 181 1.87 2.70 19.24
C GLU A 181 1.51 1.53 18.32
N LYS A 182 1.28 1.82 17.04
CA LYS A 182 1.00 0.80 16.03
C LYS A 182 2.22 -0.06 15.73
N GLU A 183 3.40 0.53 15.71
CA GLU A 183 4.64 -0.25 15.56
C GLU A 183 4.83 -1.24 16.71
N HIS A 184 4.56 -0.82 17.95
CA HIS A 184 4.62 -1.70 19.13
C HIS A 184 3.56 -2.83 19.06
N GLU A 185 2.35 -2.53 18.59
CA GLU A 185 1.29 -3.51 18.35
C GLU A 185 1.75 -4.58 17.35
N ILE A 186 2.33 -4.16 16.20
CA ILE A 186 2.87 -5.07 15.18
C ILE A 186 3.95 -5.96 15.76
N GLN A 187 4.92 -5.39 16.50
CA GLN A 187 5.99 -6.17 17.13
C GLN A 187 5.46 -7.20 18.13
N SER A 188 4.46 -6.84 18.91
CA SER A 188 3.82 -7.74 19.87
C SER A 188 3.07 -8.86 19.18
N SER A 189 2.35 -8.53 18.10
CA SER A 189 1.63 -9.50 17.26
C SER A 189 2.59 -10.49 16.58
N ILE A 190 3.73 -10.01 16.07
CA ILE A 190 4.77 -10.89 15.47
C ILE A 190 5.24 -11.95 16.47
N LYS A 191 5.55 -11.56 17.70
CA LYS A 191 6.02 -12.51 18.72
C LYS A 191 4.98 -13.57 19.04
N GLU A 192 3.73 -13.14 19.26
CA GLU A 192 2.64 -14.06 19.55
C GLU A 192 2.36 -15.01 18.39
N MET A 193 2.33 -14.51 17.17
CA MET A 193 2.11 -15.31 15.96
C MET A 193 3.29 -16.26 15.68
N TYR A 194 4.53 -15.82 15.92
CA TYR A 194 5.70 -16.70 15.79
C TYR A 194 5.63 -17.90 16.73
N GLU A 195 5.28 -17.67 18.01
CA GLU A 195 5.13 -18.75 18.99
C GLU A 195 4.02 -19.74 18.57
N LYS A 196 2.89 -19.22 18.05
CA LYS A 196 1.81 -20.07 17.53
C LYS A 196 2.27 -20.88 16.31
N PHE A 197 2.97 -20.23 15.37
CA PHE A 197 3.47 -20.89 14.16
C PHE A 197 4.46 -21.99 14.51
N PHE A 198 5.45 -21.68 15.34
CA PHE A 198 6.46 -22.67 15.75
C PHE A 198 5.86 -23.82 16.56
N LYS A 199 4.84 -23.56 17.38
CA LYS A 199 4.12 -24.61 18.11
C LYS A 199 3.31 -25.51 17.17
N ALA A 200 2.74 -24.96 16.12
CA ALA A 200 1.92 -25.72 15.16
C ALA A 200 2.78 -26.59 14.23
N PHE A 201 3.93 -26.08 13.79
CA PHE A 201 4.71 -26.68 12.71
C PHE A 201 6.09 -27.23 13.15
N GLU A 202 6.53 -26.93 14.36
CA GLU A 202 7.87 -27.27 14.89
C GLU A 202 9.04 -26.77 14.02
N THR A 203 8.78 -25.80 13.17
CA THR A 203 9.72 -25.17 12.25
C THR A 203 9.31 -23.71 11.98
N ASP A 204 10.26 -22.90 11.51
CA ASP A 204 10.02 -21.54 11.06
C ASP A 204 9.85 -21.43 9.53
N ILE A 205 9.92 -22.56 8.80
CA ILE A 205 9.78 -22.64 7.35
C ILE A 205 8.99 -23.88 6.93
N ILE A 206 8.02 -23.69 6.06
CA ILE A 206 7.25 -24.76 5.40
C ILE A 206 7.48 -24.62 3.90
N LEU A 207 8.00 -25.67 3.27
CA LEU A 207 8.16 -25.75 1.83
C LEU A 207 6.90 -26.39 1.25
N THR A 208 6.27 -25.70 0.28
CA THR A 208 5.01 -26.11 -0.30
C THR A 208 4.90 -25.59 -1.74
N THR A 209 3.70 -25.59 -2.30
CA THR A 209 3.41 -25.03 -3.63
C THR A 209 2.45 -23.84 -3.55
N ASN A 210 2.37 -23.06 -4.63
CA ASN A 210 1.42 -21.96 -4.76
C ASN A 210 -0.04 -22.36 -4.51
N LYS A 211 -0.43 -23.61 -4.73
CA LYS A 211 -1.79 -24.08 -4.50
C LYS A 211 -2.11 -24.38 -3.04
N HIS A 212 -1.09 -24.73 -2.23
CA HIS A 212 -1.28 -25.09 -0.82
C HIS A 212 -0.83 -23.99 0.14
N ALA A 213 -0.06 -22.99 -0.33
CA ALA A 213 0.42 -21.90 0.52
C ALA A 213 -0.73 -21.09 1.13
N ASP A 214 -1.78 -20.82 0.35
CA ASP A 214 -2.94 -20.07 0.80
C ASP A 214 -3.75 -20.85 1.84
N ASP A 215 -3.92 -22.16 1.64
CA ASP A 215 -4.62 -23.03 2.58
C ASP A 215 -3.87 -23.10 3.93
N ILE A 216 -2.53 -23.21 3.88
CA ILE A 216 -1.68 -23.22 5.08
C ILE A 216 -1.79 -21.90 5.85
N ILE A 217 -1.70 -20.78 5.15
CA ILE A 217 -1.80 -19.44 5.77
C ILE A 217 -3.21 -19.21 6.31
N GLY A 218 -4.24 -19.60 5.56
CA GLY A 218 -5.64 -19.50 5.98
C GLY A 218 -5.92 -20.30 7.23
N ALA A 219 -5.61 -21.58 7.24
CA ALA A 219 -5.82 -22.46 8.38
C ALA A 219 -5.00 -22.02 9.62
N PHE A 220 -3.77 -21.55 9.42
CA PHE A 220 -2.97 -20.99 10.52
C PHE A 220 -3.65 -19.77 11.17
N ASN A 221 -4.23 -18.87 10.36
CA ASN A 221 -4.92 -17.67 10.86
C ASN A 221 -6.23 -18.02 11.57
N GLU A 222 -6.95 -19.03 11.11
CA GLU A 222 -8.21 -19.51 11.69
C GLU A 222 -7.97 -20.43 12.91
N GLY A 223 -6.74 -20.86 13.15
CA GLY A 223 -6.37 -21.77 14.23
C GLY A 223 -6.82 -23.22 13.99
N GLU A 224 -6.99 -23.58 12.72
CA GLU A 224 -7.37 -24.94 12.31
C GLU A 224 -6.15 -25.88 12.24
N GLU A 225 -6.39 -27.20 12.38
CA GLU A 225 -5.35 -28.19 12.13
C GLU A 225 -5.03 -28.30 10.64
N ILE A 226 -3.73 -28.27 10.31
CA ILE A 226 -3.26 -28.31 8.94
C ILE A 226 -2.63 -29.66 8.66
N ASP A 227 -3.11 -30.35 7.63
CA ASP A 227 -2.48 -31.56 7.12
C ASP A 227 -1.32 -31.19 6.18
N LEU A 228 -0.09 -31.31 6.70
CA LEU A 228 1.14 -31.11 5.93
C LEU A 228 1.60 -32.38 5.16
N SER A 229 0.86 -33.48 5.22
CA SER A 229 1.25 -34.74 4.57
C SER A 229 1.18 -34.65 3.04
N ASP A 230 0.27 -33.84 2.49
CA ASP A 230 0.22 -33.53 1.07
C ASP A 230 1.01 -32.27 0.75
N LYS A 231 2.32 -32.43 0.65
CA LYS A 231 3.23 -31.30 0.37
C LYS A 231 3.11 -30.76 -1.07
N GLY A 232 2.26 -31.34 -1.90
CA GLY A 232 2.09 -30.93 -3.31
C GLY A 232 3.36 -30.96 -4.16
N SER A 233 4.39 -31.65 -3.67
CA SER A 233 5.78 -31.47 -4.03
C SER A 233 6.27 -32.43 -5.10
N ASN A 234 5.56 -32.57 -6.21
CA ASN A 234 6.07 -33.30 -7.36
C ASN A 234 6.13 -32.40 -8.61
N PHE A 235 6.78 -31.24 -8.51
CA PHE A 235 7.20 -30.59 -9.74
C PHE A 235 8.60 -31.14 -10.12
N GLU A 236 8.66 -31.74 -11.29
CA GLU A 236 9.85 -32.43 -11.79
C GLU A 236 10.94 -31.50 -12.30
N THR A 237 10.69 -30.18 -12.41
CA THR A 237 11.61 -29.24 -13.03
C THR A 237 11.64 -27.91 -12.29
N TYR A 238 12.83 -27.52 -11.84
CA TYR A 238 13.09 -26.19 -11.30
C TYR A 238 13.16 -25.18 -12.45
N LYS A 239 12.00 -24.59 -12.74
CA LYS A 239 11.86 -23.57 -13.75
C LYS A 239 11.43 -22.25 -13.12
N PHE A 240 12.30 -21.26 -13.19
CA PHE A 240 11.90 -19.91 -12.83
C PHE A 240 11.17 -19.24 -14.00
N PHE A 241 9.99 -18.72 -13.73
CA PHE A 241 9.26 -17.84 -14.63
C PHE A 241 8.83 -16.59 -13.88
N HIS A 242 8.99 -15.43 -14.52
CA HIS A 242 8.64 -14.16 -13.86
C HIS A 242 7.12 -14.01 -13.80
N VAL A 243 6.57 -13.98 -12.59
CA VAL A 243 5.13 -13.81 -12.36
C VAL A 243 4.80 -12.32 -12.38
N LYS A 244 4.93 -11.67 -13.55
CA LYS A 244 4.57 -10.25 -13.74
C LYS A 244 3.13 -9.92 -13.32
N GLU A 245 2.25 -10.90 -13.38
CA GLU A 245 0.84 -10.72 -13.02
C GLU A 245 0.61 -10.60 -11.51
N LEU A 246 1.49 -11.13 -10.65
CA LEU A 246 1.41 -10.92 -9.21
C LEU A 246 1.69 -9.46 -8.82
N GLU A 247 2.52 -8.77 -9.56
CA GLU A 247 2.85 -7.35 -9.31
C GLU A 247 1.77 -6.38 -9.79
N ASN A 248 0.96 -6.77 -10.79
CA ASN A 248 -0.01 -5.89 -11.45
C ASN A 248 -1.48 -6.12 -11.03
N ASN A 249 -1.79 -7.14 -10.26
CA ASN A 249 -3.18 -7.54 -9.98
C ASN A 249 -3.69 -7.18 -8.58
N TYR A 250 -3.29 -6.02 -8.02
CA TYR A 250 -3.86 -5.53 -6.76
C TYR A 250 -5.38 -5.40 -6.78
N ASN A 251 -5.98 -5.04 -7.91
CA ASN A 251 -7.43 -4.97 -8.05
C ASN A 251 -8.06 -6.37 -8.05
N ASN A 252 -7.44 -7.34 -8.70
CA ASN A 252 -7.90 -8.72 -8.70
C ASN A 252 -7.70 -9.40 -7.34
N PHE A 253 -6.69 -9.00 -6.56
CA PHE A 253 -6.47 -9.48 -5.20
C PHE A 253 -7.66 -9.22 -4.29
N LEU A 254 -8.25 -8.02 -4.36
CA LEU A 254 -9.42 -7.65 -3.55
C LEU A 254 -10.76 -8.11 -4.15
N GLU A 255 -10.83 -8.27 -5.47
CA GLU A 255 -12.05 -8.71 -6.17
C GLU A 255 -12.24 -10.23 -6.16
N ASN A 256 -11.14 -11.00 -6.13
CA ASN A 256 -11.14 -12.46 -6.16
C ASN A 256 -10.82 -13.09 -4.79
N SER A 257 -11.41 -12.56 -3.72
CA SER A 257 -11.26 -13.08 -2.34
C SER A 257 -9.80 -13.31 -1.94
N MET A 258 -8.97 -12.24 -2.05
CA MET A 258 -7.55 -12.29 -1.75
C MET A 258 -6.84 -13.42 -2.51
N GLY A 259 -7.16 -13.54 -3.81
CA GLY A 259 -6.63 -14.56 -4.69
C GLY A 259 -5.11 -14.60 -4.64
N GLY A 260 -4.61 -15.40 -3.72
CA GLY A 260 -3.21 -15.59 -3.45
C GLY A 260 -2.52 -16.33 -4.60
N PHE A 261 -1.59 -17.17 -4.26
CA PHE A 261 -0.78 -17.93 -5.22
C PHE A 261 -1.58 -18.87 -6.11
N ALA A 262 -2.78 -19.29 -5.65
CA ALA A 262 -3.64 -20.25 -6.37
C ALA A 262 -4.23 -19.73 -7.71
N SER A 263 -4.17 -18.41 -7.98
CA SER A 263 -4.69 -17.83 -9.21
C SER A 263 -3.87 -18.21 -10.47
N HIS A 264 -2.68 -18.77 -10.31
CA HIS A 264 -1.82 -19.22 -11.41
C HIS A 264 -2.10 -20.66 -11.80
N ASN A 265 -2.21 -20.92 -13.12
CA ASN A 265 -2.40 -22.28 -13.66
C ASN A 265 -1.14 -23.13 -13.53
N GLU A 266 0.04 -22.51 -13.52
CA GLU A 266 1.33 -23.21 -13.38
C GLU A 266 1.63 -23.49 -11.92
N LEU A 267 2.23 -24.66 -11.66
CA LEU A 267 2.67 -25.09 -10.32
C LEU A 267 4.11 -24.63 -10.09
N TYR A 268 4.35 -23.95 -8.97
CA TYR A 268 5.68 -23.53 -8.53
C TYR A 268 5.82 -23.62 -7.02
N ASP A 269 7.07 -23.68 -6.55
CA ASP A 269 7.36 -23.74 -5.13
C ASP A 269 7.13 -22.42 -4.41
N VAL A 270 6.67 -22.53 -3.16
CA VAL A 270 6.52 -21.41 -2.23
C VAL A 270 7.04 -21.83 -0.88
N ALA A 271 7.88 -21.00 -0.25
CA ALA A 271 8.22 -21.16 1.15
C ALA A 271 7.37 -20.22 2.01
N VAL A 272 6.64 -20.79 2.96
CA VAL A 272 5.97 -20.04 4.03
C VAL A 272 6.96 -19.94 5.18
N ILE A 273 7.50 -18.74 5.42
CA ILE A 273 8.57 -18.49 6.41
C ILE A 273 8.07 -17.50 7.45
N PHE A 274 8.18 -17.88 8.72
CA PHE A 274 7.93 -16.95 9.80
C PHE A 274 9.24 -16.43 10.38
N ASP A 275 9.60 -15.20 10.03
CA ASP A 275 10.72 -14.47 10.63
C ASP A 275 10.28 -13.91 11.99
N LYS A 276 11.01 -14.24 13.06
CA LYS A 276 10.67 -13.86 14.44
C LYS A 276 10.63 -12.35 14.71
N ASP A 277 11.31 -11.56 13.88
CA ASP A 277 11.45 -10.12 14.03
C ASP A 277 10.69 -9.33 12.93
N LYS A 278 10.37 -9.98 11.82
CA LYS A 278 9.79 -9.35 10.64
C LYS A 278 8.38 -9.83 10.29
N GLY A 279 7.98 -11.02 10.75
CA GLY A 279 6.67 -11.61 10.55
C GLY A 279 6.62 -12.67 9.46
N LEU A 280 5.42 -12.94 8.95
CA LEU A 280 5.12 -14.03 8.01
C LEU A 280 5.42 -13.63 6.57
N TYR A 281 6.19 -14.43 5.86
CA TYR A 281 6.47 -14.29 4.43
C TYR A 281 6.00 -15.51 3.67
N ALA A 282 5.44 -15.29 2.49
CA ALA A 282 5.29 -16.31 1.48
C ALA A 282 6.24 -15.96 0.33
N VAL A 283 7.24 -16.81 0.10
CA VAL A 283 8.36 -16.55 -0.81
C VAL A 283 8.26 -17.50 -2.00
N PRO A 284 7.76 -17.02 -3.16
CA PRO A 284 7.74 -17.82 -4.39
C PRO A 284 9.15 -18.18 -4.85
N PHE A 285 9.29 -19.37 -5.43
CA PHE A 285 10.54 -19.88 -6.00
C PHE A 285 11.71 -20.01 -5.01
N TYR A 286 11.42 -20.19 -3.71
CA TYR A 286 12.48 -20.30 -2.71
C TYR A 286 13.31 -21.57 -2.86
N GLU A 287 12.68 -22.73 -3.09
CA GLU A 287 13.40 -23.98 -3.38
C GLU A 287 14.14 -23.89 -4.71
N THR A 288 13.49 -23.34 -5.75
CA THR A 288 14.12 -23.08 -7.04
C THR A 288 15.38 -22.20 -6.89
N PHE A 289 15.30 -21.13 -6.08
CA PHE A 289 16.46 -20.29 -5.76
C PHE A 289 17.56 -21.06 -5.01
N CYS A 290 17.20 -21.82 -3.98
CA CYS A 290 18.14 -22.66 -3.25
C CYS A 290 18.84 -23.69 -4.15
N HIS A 291 18.10 -24.28 -5.07
CA HIS A 291 18.60 -25.32 -5.95
C HIS A 291 19.71 -24.85 -6.93
N ILE A 292 19.73 -23.54 -7.25
CA ILE A 292 20.83 -22.92 -8.01
C ILE A 292 22.19 -23.13 -7.30
N PHE A 293 22.21 -23.06 -5.97
CA PHE A 293 23.42 -23.21 -5.18
C PHE A 293 23.81 -24.67 -4.94
N GLU A 294 22.89 -25.60 -5.14
CA GLU A 294 23.15 -27.03 -5.13
C GLU A 294 23.70 -27.51 -6.49
N ASN A 295 23.11 -27.04 -7.59
CA ASN A 295 23.49 -27.35 -8.97
C ASN A 295 23.06 -26.25 -9.91
N LYS A 296 23.96 -25.32 -10.24
CA LYS A 296 23.67 -24.12 -11.02
C LYS A 296 23.10 -24.36 -12.42
N ASP A 297 23.41 -25.54 -13.00
CA ASP A 297 22.96 -25.88 -14.37
C ASP A 297 21.57 -26.55 -14.38
N SER A 298 20.99 -26.86 -13.23
CA SER A 298 19.71 -27.57 -13.11
C SER A 298 18.50 -26.67 -13.13
N VAL A 299 18.67 -25.36 -12.95
CA VAL A 299 17.57 -24.38 -12.90
C VAL A 299 17.50 -23.61 -14.21
N GLU A 300 16.38 -23.76 -14.92
CA GLU A 300 16.11 -22.95 -16.11
C GLU A 300 15.89 -21.47 -15.69
N ASN A 301 16.59 -20.55 -16.37
CA ASN A 301 16.55 -19.11 -16.07
C ASN A 301 17.15 -18.73 -14.68
N ALA A 302 18.22 -19.44 -14.22
CA ALA A 302 18.86 -19.20 -12.92
C ALA A 302 19.29 -17.72 -12.73
N LYS A 303 19.82 -17.04 -13.76
CA LYS A 303 20.18 -15.62 -13.69
C LYS A 303 18.97 -14.75 -13.30
N GLN A 304 17.84 -14.92 -13.98
CA GLN A 304 16.62 -14.16 -13.74
C GLN A 304 16.06 -14.45 -12.33
N CYS A 305 16.20 -15.69 -11.85
CA CYS A 305 15.80 -16.03 -10.49
C CYS A 305 16.67 -15.30 -9.45
N ILE A 306 17.97 -15.25 -9.64
CA ILE A 306 18.89 -14.50 -8.77
C ILE A 306 18.53 -13.00 -8.80
N GLU A 307 18.36 -12.42 -10.00
CA GLU A 307 17.96 -11.00 -10.16
C GLU A 307 16.64 -10.70 -9.44
N TYR A 308 15.65 -11.60 -9.55
CA TYR A 308 14.37 -11.48 -8.83
C TYR A 308 14.56 -11.43 -7.31
N PHE A 309 15.31 -12.38 -6.73
CA PHE A 309 15.53 -12.40 -5.27
C PHE A 309 16.31 -11.17 -4.78
N LEU A 310 17.23 -10.67 -5.57
CA LEU A 310 17.99 -9.47 -5.24
C LEU A 310 17.16 -8.19 -5.35
N ALA A 311 16.42 -8.02 -6.45
CA ALA A 311 15.73 -6.76 -6.76
C ALA A 311 14.33 -6.64 -6.17
N ASN A 312 13.66 -7.75 -5.84
CA ASN A 312 12.30 -7.72 -5.32
C ASN A 312 12.26 -7.19 -3.88
N GLU A 313 11.61 -6.04 -3.69
CA GLU A 313 11.45 -5.39 -2.38
C GLU A 313 10.64 -6.24 -1.39
N SER A 314 9.78 -7.14 -1.86
CA SER A 314 8.99 -8.05 -1.00
C SER A 314 9.81 -9.21 -0.45
N VAL A 315 11.01 -9.45 -0.95
CA VAL A 315 11.95 -10.46 -0.43
C VAL A 315 12.91 -9.78 0.55
N PRO A 316 12.79 -10.01 1.87
CA PRO A 316 13.63 -9.36 2.85
C PRO A 316 15.08 -9.85 2.79
N ASN A 317 16.00 -9.01 3.29
CA ASN A 317 17.41 -9.37 3.41
C ASN A 317 17.65 -10.63 4.24
N THR A 318 16.80 -10.92 5.23
CA THR A 318 16.89 -12.13 6.09
C THR A 318 16.70 -13.43 5.30
N ILE A 319 15.94 -13.39 4.20
CA ILE A 319 15.80 -14.53 3.29
C ILE A 319 17.12 -14.80 2.55
N LEU A 320 17.77 -13.74 2.04
CA LEU A 320 19.07 -13.86 1.38
C LEU A 320 20.15 -14.31 2.38
N GLU A 321 20.13 -13.79 3.60
CA GLU A 321 21.03 -14.20 4.68
C GLU A 321 20.88 -15.67 5.04
N ARG A 322 19.65 -16.18 5.10
CA ARG A 322 19.35 -17.61 5.34
C ARG A 322 19.99 -18.48 4.26
N VAL A 323 19.87 -18.11 2.98
CA VAL A 323 20.45 -18.86 1.86
C VAL A 323 21.98 -18.72 1.83
N TYR A 324 22.52 -17.52 2.06
CA TYR A 324 23.95 -17.26 2.19
C TYR A 324 24.60 -18.12 3.28
N ASN A 325 23.97 -18.21 4.46
CA ASN A 325 24.47 -19.01 5.56
C ASN A 325 24.35 -20.52 5.30
N LYS A 326 23.41 -20.96 4.47
CA LYS A 326 23.21 -22.36 4.10
C LYS A 326 24.22 -22.85 3.07
N TYR A 327 24.60 -22.00 2.10
CA TYR A 327 25.42 -22.39 0.95
C TYR A 327 26.72 -21.60 0.89
N SER A 328 27.86 -22.29 1.12
CA SER A 328 29.20 -21.66 1.14
C SER A 328 29.64 -21.09 -0.23
N ASN A 329 29.04 -21.56 -1.32
CA ASN A 329 29.27 -21.10 -2.69
C ASN A 329 28.32 -19.98 -3.14
N PHE A 330 27.51 -19.43 -2.24
CA PHE A 330 26.50 -18.40 -2.56
C PHE A 330 27.12 -17.22 -3.32
N MET A 331 28.16 -16.60 -2.74
CA MET A 331 28.77 -15.41 -3.35
C MET A 331 29.50 -15.72 -4.67
N GLU A 332 30.09 -16.92 -4.79
CA GLU A 332 30.73 -17.36 -6.03
C GLU A 332 29.70 -17.42 -7.18
N ILE A 333 28.58 -18.09 -6.95
CA ILE A 333 27.51 -18.28 -7.94
C ILE A 333 26.81 -16.95 -8.26
N VAL A 334 26.45 -16.15 -7.22
CA VAL A 334 25.83 -14.84 -7.45
C VAL A 334 26.74 -13.93 -8.27
N ASN A 335 28.03 -13.84 -7.93
CA ASN A 335 28.99 -13.01 -8.67
C ASN A 335 29.21 -13.50 -10.10
N GLU A 336 29.20 -14.82 -10.35
CA GLU A 336 29.29 -15.39 -11.69
C GLU A 336 28.10 -14.96 -12.55
N PHE A 337 26.86 -15.15 -12.08
CA PHE A 337 25.65 -14.79 -12.82
C PHE A 337 25.45 -13.29 -13.01
N MET A 338 25.84 -12.49 -12.00
CA MET A 338 25.69 -11.03 -12.01
C MET A 338 26.89 -10.31 -12.65
N GLU A 339 27.90 -11.06 -13.11
CA GLU A 339 29.14 -10.52 -13.70
C GLU A 339 29.78 -9.46 -12.78
N SER A 340 29.89 -9.78 -11.48
CA SER A 340 30.29 -8.87 -10.43
C SER A 340 31.35 -9.48 -9.51
N SER A 341 31.80 -8.69 -8.54
CA SER A 341 32.76 -9.12 -7.50
C SER A 341 32.36 -8.57 -6.13
N TYR A 342 31.07 -8.55 -5.82
CA TYR A 342 30.58 -8.07 -4.55
C TYR A 342 30.94 -8.97 -3.38
N THR A 343 31.22 -8.38 -2.21
CA THR A 343 31.06 -9.06 -0.93
C THR A 343 29.57 -9.17 -0.59
N TYR A 344 29.21 -9.97 0.42
CA TYR A 344 27.81 -10.07 0.83
C TYR A 344 27.25 -8.73 1.31
N GLU A 345 28.05 -7.97 2.06
CA GLU A 345 27.68 -6.64 2.57
C GLU A 345 27.41 -5.65 1.43
N GLU A 346 28.27 -5.64 0.41
CA GLU A 346 28.09 -4.77 -0.77
C GLU A 346 26.85 -5.16 -1.57
N LEU A 347 26.58 -6.46 -1.69
CA LEU A 347 25.38 -6.99 -2.33
C LEU A 347 24.11 -6.52 -1.64
N ILE A 348 24.05 -6.68 -0.31
CA ILE A 348 22.89 -6.25 0.50
C ILE A 348 22.75 -4.72 0.49
N GLN A 349 23.87 -3.98 0.59
CA GLN A 349 23.83 -2.50 0.51
C GLN A 349 23.28 -2.02 -0.85
N LYS A 350 23.61 -2.72 -1.93
CA LYS A 350 23.16 -2.35 -3.28
C LYS A 350 21.67 -2.66 -3.52
N TYR A 351 21.21 -3.83 -3.12
CA TYR A 351 19.90 -4.35 -3.50
C TYR A 351 18.85 -4.31 -2.39
N LYS A 352 19.25 -4.21 -1.12
CA LYS A 352 18.39 -4.28 0.07
C LYS A 352 18.65 -3.15 1.06
N SER A 353 19.14 -2.00 0.59
CA SER A 353 19.46 -0.83 1.43
C SER A 353 18.29 -0.41 2.33
N ASP A 354 17.06 -0.51 1.86
CA ASP A 354 15.88 -0.12 2.65
C ASP A 354 15.71 -0.99 3.89
N TYR A 355 16.04 -2.30 3.81
CA TYR A 355 16.04 -3.21 4.97
C TYR A 355 17.16 -2.93 5.97
N LEU A 356 18.24 -2.25 5.54
CA LEU A 356 19.33 -1.82 6.43
C LEU A 356 19.00 -0.50 7.11
N ASN A 357 18.32 0.40 6.40
CA ASN A 357 18.06 1.75 6.85
C ASN A 357 16.75 1.89 7.64
N HIS A 358 15.83 0.92 7.50
CA HIS A 358 14.50 0.97 8.10
C HIS A 358 14.10 -0.36 8.71
N THR A 359 13.30 -0.30 9.77
CA THR A 359 12.58 -1.48 10.24
C THR A 359 11.43 -1.75 9.30
N LEU A 360 11.52 -2.83 8.51
CA LEU A 360 10.47 -3.25 7.58
C LEU A 360 9.89 -4.59 8.07
N TYR A 361 8.57 -4.61 8.24
CA TYR A 361 7.80 -5.82 8.56
C TYR A 361 7.19 -6.41 7.29
N SER A 362 6.85 -7.69 7.33
CA SER A 362 6.20 -8.33 6.18
C SER A 362 4.85 -7.69 5.87
N SER A 363 4.54 -7.55 4.58
CA SER A 363 3.27 -6.97 4.13
C SER A 363 2.07 -7.73 4.67
N ALA A 364 2.14 -9.07 4.73
CA ALA A 364 1.09 -9.92 5.28
C ALA A 364 0.83 -9.59 6.75
N THR A 365 1.88 -9.53 7.58
CA THR A 365 1.74 -9.23 9.02
C THR A 365 1.19 -7.81 9.24
N VAL A 366 1.68 -6.84 8.48
CA VAL A 366 1.19 -5.45 8.57
C VAL A 366 -0.29 -5.36 8.20
N LEU A 367 -0.72 -6.06 7.15
CA LEU A 367 -2.13 -6.12 6.76
C LEU A 367 -2.99 -6.73 7.86
N PHE A 368 -2.58 -7.84 8.45
CA PHE A 368 -3.32 -8.47 9.56
C PHE A 368 -3.46 -7.57 10.80
N CYS A 369 -2.49 -6.68 11.05
CA CYS A 369 -2.56 -5.69 12.12
C CYS A 369 -3.35 -4.43 11.74
N SER A 370 -3.84 -4.32 10.50
CA SER A 370 -4.56 -3.15 9.99
C SER A 370 -6.06 -3.27 10.19
N ASN A 371 -6.67 -2.24 10.80
CA ASN A 371 -8.13 -2.12 10.89
C ASN A 371 -8.78 -2.04 9.50
N ALA A 372 -8.08 -1.42 8.53
CA ALA A 372 -8.59 -1.33 7.16
C ALA A 372 -8.74 -2.71 6.52
N PHE A 373 -7.78 -3.59 6.74
CA PHE A 373 -7.83 -4.95 6.23
C PHE A 373 -8.95 -5.76 6.90
N SER A 374 -9.07 -5.70 8.24
CA SER A 374 -10.12 -6.38 8.98
C SER A 374 -11.52 -5.96 8.50
N GLU A 375 -11.77 -4.66 8.32
CA GLU A 375 -13.03 -4.14 7.81
C GLU A 375 -13.38 -4.64 6.39
N VAL A 376 -12.38 -4.74 5.50
CA VAL A 376 -12.59 -5.28 4.15
C VAL A 376 -12.83 -6.78 4.19
N PHE A 377 -12.06 -7.51 5.00
CA PHE A 377 -12.18 -8.95 5.17
C PHE A 377 -13.55 -9.36 5.71
N ASP A 378 -14.03 -8.72 6.76
CA ASP A 378 -15.35 -8.96 7.36
C ASP A 378 -16.49 -8.77 6.36
N ILE A 379 -16.37 -7.75 5.49
CA ILE A 379 -17.38 -7.46 4.46
C ILE A 379 -17.38 -8.52 3.36
N ILE A 380 -16.20 -9.00 2.96
CA ILE A 380 -16.04 -10.01 1.90
C ILE A 380 -16.43 -11.40 2.42
N SER A 381 -16.05 -11.72 3.65
CA SER A 381 -16.30 -13.02 4.29
C SER A 381 -17.75 -13.19 4.79
N THR A 382 -18.44 -12.07 5.04
CA THR A 382 -19.87 -12.14 5.39
C THR A 382 -20.67 -12.55 4.15
N PRO A 383 -21.36 -13.70 4.13
CA PRO A 383 -22.22 -14.07 3.01
C PRO A 383 -23.16 -12.89 2.74
N LYS A 384 -23.17 -12.37 1.50
CA LYS A 384 -24.18 -11.38 1.12
C LYS A 384 -25.53 -11.98 1.53
N PRO A 385 -26.32 -11.30 2.38
CA PRO A 385 -27.66 -11.79 2.67
C PRO A 385 -28.30 -12.02 1.32
N GLU A 386 -28.70 -13.28 1.05
CA GLU A 386 -29.43 -13.62 -0.18
C GLU A 386 -30.53 -12.57 -0.28
N THR A 387 -30.42 -11.73 -1.32
CA THR A 387 -31.47 -10.75 -1.58
C THR A 387 -32.73 -11.61 -1.74
N PRO A 388 -33.69 -11.56 -0.80
CA PRO A 388 -34.87 -12.42 -0.93
C PRO A 388 -35.42 -12.14 -2.31
N ALA A 389 -35.52 -13.16 -3.13
CA ALA A 389 -36.08 -13.03 -4.46
C ALA A 389 -37.42 -12.33 -4.27
N VAL A 390 -37.52 -11.05 -4.67
CA VAL A 390 -38.71 -10.22 -4.47
C VAL A 390 -39.77 -10.76 -5.43
N THR A 391 -40.45 -11.83 -5.00
CA THR A 391 -41.61 -12.38 -5.69
C THR A 391 -42.89 -11.58 -5.38
N GLN A 392 -42.85 -10.64 -4.45
CA GLN A 392 -43.98 -9.74 -4.14
C GLN A 392 -43.77 -8.39 -4.84
N LYS A 393 -44.75 -7.97 -5.63
CA LYS A 393 -44.85 -6.64 -6.20
C LYS A 393 -44.91 -5.60 -5.05
N VAL A 394 -43.79 -4.97 -4.73
CA VAL A 394 -43.73 -3.91 -3.71
C VAL A 394 -44.40 -2.67 -4.28
N GLY A 395 -45.41 -2.19 -3.57
CA GLY A 395 -46.11 -0.96 -3.93
C GLY A 395 -45.19 0.27 -3.72
N ARG A 396 -45.35 1.32 -4.56
CA ARG A 396 -44.52 2.55 -4.46
C ARG A 396 -44.49 3.20 -3.07
N ASN A 397 -45.54 2.99 -2.28
CA ASN A 397 -45.67 3.59 -0.93
C ASN A 397 -45.31 2.62 0.21
N ASP A 398 -45.04 1.35 -0.08
CA ASP A 398 -44.67 0.36 0.92
C ASP A 398 -43.29 0.60 1.49
N PRO A 399 -42.98 0.09 2.70
CA PRO A 399 -41.63 0.11 3.25
C PRO A 399 -40.65 -0.55 2.30
N CYS A 400 -39.48 0.06 2.11
CA CYS A 400 -38.48 -0.50 1.20
C CYS A 400 -37.92 -1.82 1.74
N PRO A 401 -37.89 -2.90 0.94
CA PRO A 401 -37.39 -4.20 1.39
C PRO A 401 -35.89 -4.20 1.77
N CYS A 402 -35.14 -3.14 1.41
CA CYS A 402 -33.74 -3.01 1.79
C CYS A 402 -33.53 -2.67 3.29
N GLY A 403 -34.59 -2.55 4.09
CA GLY A 403 -34.51 -2.24 5.53
C GLY A 403 -34.19 -0.79 5.88
N SER A 404 -34.15 0.13 4.91
CA SER A 404 -33.82 1.55 5.13
C SER A 404 -34.88 2.36 5.89
N GLY A 405 -36.05 1.77 6.19
CA GLY A 405 -37.20 2.47 6.80
C GLY A 405 -37.89 3.49 5.91
N LYS A 406 -37.42 3.70 4.66
CA LYS A 406 -38.00 4.61 3.68
C LYS A 406 -39.04 3.92 2.82
N LYS A 407 -40.01 4.70 2.24
CA LYS A 407 -40.93 4.17 1.24
C LYS A 407 -40.16 3.75 -0.01
N TYR A 408 -40.59 2.65 -0.66
CA TYR A 408 -39.92 2.07 -1.86
C TYR A 408 -39.64 3.13 -2.95
N LYS A 409 -40.60 4.00 -3.28
CA LYS A 409 -40.43 5.08 -4.28
C LYS A 409 -39.35 6.10 -3.93
N ASN A 410 -38.95 6.18 -2.66
CA ASN A 410 -37.95 7.15 -2.16
C ASN A 410 -36.60 6.48 -1.86
N CYS A 411 -36.44 5.19 -2.22
CA CYS A 411 -35.26 4.36 -2.01
C CYS A 411 -34.94 3.54 -3.26
N CYS A 412 -35.16 2.23 -3.27
CA CYS A 412 -34.82 1.33 -4.37
C CYS A 412 -35.77 1.41 -5.58
N GLY A 413 -36.86 2.11 -5.48
CA GLY A 413 -37.83 2.33 -6.55
C GLY A 413 -37.72 3.69 -7.25
N LYS A 414 -36.56 4.39 -7.12
CA LYS A 414 -36.28 5.63 -7.85
C LYS A 414 -35.85 5.36 -9.27
#